data_f44e3a729f18f91497c3391bf2ed36d0
#
_entry.id   f44e3a729f18f91497c3391bf2ed36d0
#
_cell.length_a   1.000
_cell.length_b   1.000
_cell.length_c   1.000
_cell.angle_alpha   90.00
_cell.angle_beta   90.00
_cell.angle_gamma   90.00
#
_symmetry.space_group_name_H-M   'P 1'
#
loop_
_entity.id
_entity.type
_entity.pdbx_description
1 polymer ?
#
loop_
_entity_poly.entity_id
_entity_poly.type
_entity_poly.pdbx_seq_one_letter_code
_entity_poly.pdbx_strand_id
1 'polypeptide(L)'
;MTKRILVVEDQEDNRRILRDMLTNVGYEVVEAEHGGKALAAAVAHHPDLILMDIQLPVLDGYEATRQLKAEPTLRDIPIIVITSYALSGDEGKARAAGCDDYVTKPFSPRQLLAKIRSYLP
;
A
#
# COMPACT_ATOMS: atom_id res chain seq x y z
N MET A 1 10.12 8.66 -16.61
CA MET A 1 10.43 8.89 -15.19
C MET A 1 10.05 7.68 -14.37
N THR A 2 10.87 7.36 -13.38
CA THR A 2 10.63 6.19 -12.53
C THR A 2 9.50 6.48 -11.55
N LYS A 3 8.53 5.58 -11.48
CA LYS A 3 7.45 5.68 -10.51
C LYS A 3 7.89 5.13 -9.16
N ARG A 4 7.45 5.75 -8.10
CA ARG A 4 7.83 5.41 -6.72
C ARG A 4 6.63 4.81 -6.00
N ILE A 5 6.87 3.67 -5.33
CA ILE A 5 5.84 2.96 -4.57
C ILE A 5 6.28 2.89 -3.11
N LEU A 6 5.39 3.31 -2.21
CA LEU A 6 5.58 3.13 -0.77
C LEU A 6 4.97 1.80 -0.36
N VAL A 7 5.78 0.95 0.27
CA VAL A 7 5.34 -0.33 0.80
C VAL A 7 5.26 -0.22 2.33
N VAL A 8 4.07 -0.41 2.88
CA VAL A 8 3.83 -0.38 4.32
C VAL A 8 3.53 -1.78 4.80
N GLU A 9 4.50 -2.40 5.47
CA GLU A 9 4.45 -3.80 5.90
C GLU A 9 5.38 -3.95 7.10
N ASP A 10 4.92 -4.59 8.19
CA ASP A 10 5.72 -4.74 9.41
C ASP A 10 6.73 -5.89 9.33
N GLN A 11 6.47 -6.90 8.52
CA GLN A 11 7.34 -8.07 8.38
C GLN A 11 8.45 -7.78 7.37
N GLU A 12 9.70 -7.84 7.82
CA GLU A 12 10.82 -7.54 6.92
C GLU A 12 10.90 -8.49 5.72
N ASP A 13 10.62 -9.78 5.93
CA ASP A 13 10.63 -10.75 4.84
C ASP A 13 9.59 -10.40 3.77
N ASN A 14 8.41 -9.99 4.20
CA ASN A 14 7.36 -9.60 3.26
C ASN A 14 7.71 -8.30 2.54
N ARG A 15 8.30 -7.33 3.26
CA ARG A 15 8.77 -6.10 2.62
C ARG A 15 9.82 -6.40 1.55
N ARG A 16 10.76 -7.30 1.86
CA ARG A 16 11.82 -7.67 0.92
C ARG A 16 11.25 -8.32 -0.33
N ILE A 17 10.29 -9.23 -0.18
CA ILE A 17 9.63 -9.87 -1.31
C ILE A 17 8.98 -8.83 -2.22
N LEU A 18 8.21 -7.92 -1.62
CA LEU A 18 7.56 -6.85 -2.39
C LEU A 18 8.57 -5.92 -3.03
N ARG A 19 9.60 -5.52 -2.30
CA ARG A 19 10.65 -4.66 -2.84
C ARG A 19 11.33 -5.30 -4.04
N ASP A 20 11.73 -6.56 -3.94
CA ASP A 20 12.41 -7.25 -5.02
C ASP A 20 11.51 -7.38 -6.24
N MET A 21 10.25 -7.73 -6.04
CA MET A 21 9.28 -7.86 -7.12
C MET A 21 9.10 -6.53 -7.85
N LEU A 22 8.95 -5.44 -7.09
CA LEU A 22 8.67 -4.13 -7.66
C LEU A 22 9.91 -3.53 -8.34
N THR A 23 11.09 -3.68 -7.73
CA THR A 23 12.32 -3.17 -8.33
C THR A 23 12.68 -3.92 -9.61
N ASN A 24 12.37 -5.21 -9.69
CA ASN A 24 12.61 -5.99 -10.90
C ASN A 24 11.85 -5.48 -12.11
N VAL A 25 10.71 -4.83 -11.93
CA VAL A 25 9.93 -4.28 -13.04
C VAL A 25 10.12 -2.77 -13.18
N GLY A 26 11.09 -2.19 -12.49
CA GLY A 26 11.51 -0.82 -12.72
C GLY A 26 10.91 0.23 -11.78
N TYR A 27 10.19 -0.16 -10.73
CA TYR A 27 9.69 0.81 -9.76
C TYR A 27 10.75 1.13 -8.70
N GLU A 28 10.73 2.36 -8.20
CA GLU A 28 11.49 2.74 -7.02
C GLU A 28 10.64 2.43 -5.78
N VAL A 29 11.24 1.86 -4.74
CA VAL A 29 10.53 1.44 -3.55
C VAL A 29 11.00 2.21 -2.32
N VAL A 30 10.02 2.74 -1.58
CA VAL A 30 10.22 3.31 -0.25
C VAL A 30 9.48 2.41 0.74
N GLU A 31 10.02 2.21 1.92
CA GLU A 31 9.46 1.26 2.88
C GLU A 31 9.07 1.96 4.18
N ALA A 32 7.98 1.50 4.79
CA ALA A 32 7.56 1.89 6.12
C ALA A 32 7.18 0.63 6.91
N GLU A 33 7.64 0.55 8.15
CA GLU A 33 7.47 -0.65 8.98
C GLU A 33 6.12 -0.72 9.69
N HIS A 34 5.42 0.41 9.79
CA HIS A 34 4.10 0.47 10.44
C HIS A 34 3.34 1.71 9.99
N GLY A 35 2.06 1.76 10.37
CA GLY A 35 1.16 2.82 9.92
C GLY A 35 1.59 4.23 10.30
N GLY A 36 2.19 4.40 11.48
CA GLY A 36 2.67 5.70 11.90
C GLY A 36 3.80 6.25 11.03
N LYS A 37 4.67 5.37 10.54
CA LYS A 37 5.73 5.76 9.63
C LYS A 37 5.23 5.96 8.20
N ALA A 38 4.07 5.40 7.86
CA ALA A 38 3.52 5.53 6.51
C ALA A 38 3.22 6.98 6.16
N LEU A 39 2.58 7.71 7.07
CA LEU A 39 2.27 9.12 6.82
C LEU A 39 3.55 9.94 6.64
N ALA A 40 4.51 9.76 7.54
CA ALA A 40 5.78 10.48 7.46
C ALA A 40 6.53 10.15 6.16
N ALA A 41 6.56 8.89 5.76
CA ALA A 41 7.22 8.46 4.53
C ALA A 41 6.51 9.04 3.29
N ALA A 42 5.18 9.06 3.30
CA ALA A 42 4.41 9.61 2.19
C ALA A 42 4.65 11.11 2.05
N VAL A 43 4.71 11.83 3.15
CA VAL A 43 5.01 13.27 3.14
C VAL A 43 6.42 13.52 2.63
N ALA A 44 7.40 12.73 3.13
CA ALA A 44 8.81 12.93 2.79
C ALA A 44 9.12 12.57 1.34
N HIS A 45 8.52 11.51 0.81
CA HIS A 45 8.89 10.95 -0.49
C HIS A 45 7.84 11.13 -1.58
N HIS A 46 6.62 11.46 -1.21
CA HIS A 46 5.50 11.67 -2.13
C HIS A 46 5.39 10.57 -3.19
N PRO A 47 5.08 9.34 -2.78
CA PRO A 47 5.04 8.22 -3.72
C PRO A 47 3.91 8.34 -4.72
N ASP A 48 4.02 7.61 -5.83
CA ASP A 48 2.99 7.58 -6.86
C ASP A 48 1.89 6.58 -6.53
N LEU A 49 2.17 5.63 -5.63
CA LEU A 49 1.22 4.61 -5.19
C LEU A 49 1.67 4.07 -3.84
N ILE A 50 0.70 3.64 -3.02
CA ILE A 50 0.97 3.05 -1.71
C ILE A 50 0.38 1.65 -1.66
N LEU A 51 1.21 0.67 -1.26
CA LEU A 51 0.75 -0.67 -0.90
C LEU A 51 0.66 -0.74 0.61
N MET A 52 -0.53 -0.99 1.15
CA MET A 52 -0.81 -0.92 2.57
C MET A 52 -1.26 -2.26 3.12
N ASP A 53 -0.45 -2.87 3.99
CA ASP A 53 -0.90 -4.03 4.73
C ASP A 53 -1.90 -3.61 5.80
N ILE A 54 -2.94 -4.42 5.99
CA ILE A 54 -3.96 -4.15 7.00
C ILE A 54 -3.47 -4.55 8.39
N GLN A 55 -2.71 -5.63 8.49
CA GLN A 55 -2.27 -6.17 9.77
C GLN A 55 -0.96 -5.51 10.21
N LEU A 56 -1.08 -4.30 10.75
CA LEU A 56 0.07 -3.53 11.20
C LEU A 56 0.00 -3.33 12.72
N PRO A 57 1.16 -3.31 13.40
CA PRO A 57 1.20 -2.95 14.81
C PRO A 57 0.95 -1.46 15.00
N VAL A 58 0.53 -1.07 16.20
CA VAL A 58 0.34 0.32 16.64
C VAL A 58 -0.82 1.01 15.94
N LEU A 59 -0.76 1.12 14.61
CA LEU A 59 -1.78 1.79 13.81
C LEU A 59 -2.10 0.86 12.63
N ASP A 60 -3.33 0.33 12.59
CA ASP A 60 -3.68 -0.62 11.52
C ASP A 60 -3.78 0.07 10.15
N GLY A 61 -3.80 -0.75 9.10
CA GLY A 61 -3.80 -0.24 7.74
C GLY A 61 -5.03 0.57 7.37
N TYR A 62 -6.18 0.29 7.97
CA TYR A 62 -7.40 1.08 7.72
C TYR A 62 -7.24 2.50 8.25
N GLU A 63 -6.77 2.63 9.50
CA GLU A 63 -6.58 3.95 10.10
C GLU A 63 -5.48 4.73 9.40
N ALA A 64 -4.39 4.05 9.04
CA ALA A 64 -3.32 4.68 8.25
C ALA A 64 -3.86 5.20 6.92
N THR A 65 -4.72 4.41 6.25
CA THR A 65 -5.36 4.83 4.99
C THR A 65 -6.23 6.07 5.20
N ARG A 66 -7.03 6.09 6.27
CA ARG A 66 -7.86 7.27 6.58
C ARG A 66 -7.01 8.51 6.76
N GLN A 67 -5.92 8.40 7.50
CA GLN A 67 -5.03 9.54 7.75
C GLN A 67 -4.38 10.04 6.46
N LEU A 68 -3.94 9.12 5.61
CA LEU A 68 -3.36 9.49 4.31
C LEU A 68 -4.37 10.20 3.42
N LYS A 69 -5.60 9.69 3.37
CA LYS A 69 -6.66 10.28 2.55
C LYS A 69 -7.19 11.59 3.14
N ALA A 70 -7.01 11.82 4.43
CA ALA A 70 -7.39 13.07 5.06
C ALA A 70 -6.39 14.20 4.79
N GLU A 71 -5.16 13.87 4.38
CA GLU A 71 -4.14 14.86 4.09
C GLU A 71 -4.30 15.38 2.66
N PRO A 72 -4.60 16.67 2.45
CA PRO A 72 -4.88 17.17 1.10
C PRO A 72 -3.79 16.94 0.08
N THR A 73 -2.51 16.93 0.50
CA THR A 73 -1.39 16.74 -0.41
C THR A 73 -1.19 15.27 -0.80
N LEU A 74 -1.83 14.33 -0.08
CA LEU A 74 -1.62 12.90 -0.27
C LEU A 74 -2.88 12.17 -0.73
N ARG A 75 -4.05 12.77 -0.61
CA ARG A 75 -5.32 12.08 -0.84
C ARG A 75 -5.51 11.56 -2.26
N ASP A 76 -4.79 12.11 -3.24
CA ASP A 76 -4.90 11.67 -4.63
C ASP A 76 -3.96 10.51 -4.95
N ILE A 77 -3.08 10.12 -4.02
CA ILE A 77 -2.19 8.98 -4.22
C ILE A 77 -3.01 7.69 -4.10
N PRO A 78 -2.99 6.81 -5.12
CA PRO A 78 -3.71 5.54 -5.03
C PRO A 78 -3.18 4.67 -3.90
N ILE A 79 -4.08 4.08 -3.13
CA ILE A 79 -3.74 3.15 -2.05
C ILE A 79 -4.37 1.81 -2.36
N ILE A 80 -3.53 0.78 -2.50
CA ILE A 80 -3.96 -0.60 -2.66
C ILE A 80 -3.73 -1.31 -1.32
N VAL A 81 -4.83 -1.76 -0.71
CA VAL A 81 -4.76 -2.46 0.56
C VAL A 81 -4.49 -3.94 0.32
N ILE A 82 -3.58 -4.51 1.10
CA ILE A 82 -3.28 -5.94 1.06
C ILE A 82 -3.82 -6.55 2.34
N THR A 83 -4.69 -7.55 2.22
CA THR A 83 -5.37 -8.15 3.37
C THR A 83 -5.36 -9.66 3.27
N SER A 84 -5.25 -10.34 4.44
CA SER A 84 -5.40 -11.78 4.53
C SER A 84 -6.87 -12.20 4.62
N TYR A 85 -7.76 -11.25 4.79
CA TYR A 85 -9.18 -11.51 5.04
C TYR A 85 -10.02 -11.16 3.82
N ALA A 86 -10.32 -12.17 3.00
CA ALA A 86 -11.20 -12.01 1.85
C ALA A 86 -12.69 -12.08 2.24
N LEU A 87 -12.97 -12.31 3.53
CA LEU A 87 -14.32 -12.58 4.00
C LEU A 87 -15.12 -11.30 4.24
N SER A 88 -16.43 -11.48 4.33
CA SER A 88 -17.43 -10.42 4.41
C SER A 88 -17.04 -9.24 5.30
N GLY A 89 -17.13 -8.05 4.76
CA GLY A 89 -16.91 -6.81 5.48
C GLY A 89 -15.54 -6.19 5.28
N ASP A 90 -14.51 -6.95 4.92
CA ASP A 90 -13.16 -6.38 4.77
C ASP A 90 -13.05 -5.46 3.57
N GLU A 91 -13.65 -5.85 2.45
CA GLU A 91 -13.69 -4.97 1.29
C GLU A 91 -14.43 -3.67 1.61
N GLY A 92 -15.57 -3.78 2.29
CA GLY A 92 -16.33 -2.62 2.71
C GLY A 92 -15.55 -1.72 3.65
N LYS A 93 -14.83 -2.30 4.60
CA LYS A 93 -13.99 -1.54 5.53
C LYS A 93 -12.84 -0.82 4.81
N ALA A 94 -12.22 -1.50 3.86
CA ALA A 94 -11.14 -0.91 3.08
C ALA A 94 -11.64 0.28 2.27
N ARG A 95 -12.77 0.13 1.59
CA ARG A 95 -13.36 1.20 0.79
C ARG A 95 -13.86 2.34 1.67
N ALA A 96 -14.42 2.04 2.83
CA ALA A 96 -14.86 3.05 3.79
C ALA A 96 -13.67 3.86 4.33
N ALA A 97 -12.49 3.24 4.45
CA ALA A 97 -11.28 3.93 4.85
C ALA A 97 -10.72 4.82 3.72
N GLY A 98 -11.18 4.64 2.48
CA GLY A 98 -10.78 5.45 1.34
C GLY A 98 -9.77 4.80 0.42
N CYS A 99 -9.50 3.49 0.54
CA CYS A 99 -8.57 2.83 -0.36
C CYS A 99 -9.15 2.78 -1.78
N ASP A 100 -8.25 2.76 -2.76
CA ASP A 100 -8.65 2.75 -4.16
C ASP A 100 -8.86 1.34 -4.70
N ASP A 101 -8.17 0.36 -4.11
CA ASP A 101 -8.28 -1.04 -4.50
C ASP A 101 -7.80 -1.92 -3.36
N TYR A 102 -8.00 -3.23 -3.50
CA TYR A 102 -7.49 -4.17 -2.51
C TYR A 102 -7.05 -5.47 -3.18
N VAL A 103 -6.17 -6.21 -2.49
CA VAL A 103 -5.68 -7.52 -2.92
C VAL A 103 -5.68 -8.43 -1.71
N THR A 104 -6.14 -9.67 -1.89
CA THR A 104 -6.16 -10.64 -0.80
C THR A 104 -4.93 -11.53 -0.83
N LYS A 105 -4.40 -11.85 0.35
CA LYS A 105 -3.30 -12.81 0.47
C LYS A 105 -3.86 -14.24 0.52
N PRO A 106 -3.18 -15.21 -0.08
CA PRO A 106 -2.01 -15.07 -0.92
C PRO A 106 -2.35 -14.48 -2.28
N PHE A 107 -1.51 -13.62 -2.80
CA PHE A 107 -1.71 -13.04 -4.12
C PHE A 107 -0.60 -13.52 -5.06
N SER A 108 -0.89 -13.57 -6.36
CA SER A 108 0.16 -13.81 -7.34
C SER A 108 0.86 -12.50 -7.67
N PRO A 109 2.19 -12.51 -7.88
CA PRO A 109 2.89 -11.31 -8.32
C PRO A 109 2.28 -10.69 -9.58
N ARG A 110 1.82 -11.53 -10.50
CA ARG A 110 1.20 -11.08 -11.74
C ARG A 110 -0.08 -10.28 -11.46
N GLN A 111 -0.93 -10.76 -10.54
CA GLN A 111 -2.16 -10.07 -10.19
C GLN A 111 -1.89 -8.73 -9.55
N LEU A 112 -0.94 -8.69 -8.61
CA LEU A 112 -0.58 -7.45 -7.94
C LEU A 112 0.01 -6.45 -8.92
N LEU A 113 0.93 -6.88 -9.77
CA LEU A 113 1.53 -6.00 -10.77
C LEU A 113 0.51 -5.47 -11.77
N ALA A 114 -0.47 -6.30 -12.16
CA ALA A 114 -1.55 -5.84 -13.05
C ALA A 114 -2.37 -4.72 -12.41
N LYS A 115 -2.70 -4.86 -11.12
CA LYS A 115 -3.41 -3.79 -10.41
C LYS A 115 -2.58 -2.52 -10.31
N ILE A 116 -1.31 -2.65 -9.97
CA ILE A 116 -0.41 -1.49 -9.89
C ILE A 116 -0.35 -0.77 -11.23
N ARG A 117 -0.20 -1.50 -12.32
CA ARG A 117 -0.12 -0.91 -13.65
C ARG A 117 -1.42 -0.21 -14.07
N SER A 118 -2.56 -0.63 -13.54
CA SER A 118 -3.81 0.04 -13.84
C SER A 118 -3.86 1.45 -13.26
N TYR A 119 -3.10 1.71 -12.21
CA TYR A 119 -2.98 3.03 -11.58
C TYR A 119 -1.73 3.79 -12.04
N LEU A 120 -0.68 3.08 -12.45
CA LEU A 120 0.59 3.67 -12.88
C LEU A 120 0.93 3.18 -14.29
N PRO A 121 0.20 3.63 -15.30
CA PRO A 121 0.42 3.21 -16.69
C PRO A 121 1.78 3.61 -17.24
#